data_64a620d6de5a628d8fb1378503611bcf
#
_entry.id   64a620d6de5a628d8fb1378503611bcf
#
_cell.length_a   1.000
_cell.length_b   1.000
_cell.length_c   1.000
_cell.angle_alpha   90.00
_cell.angle_beta   90.00
_cell.angle_gamma   90.00
#
_symmetry.space_group_name_H-M   'P 1'
#
loop_
_entity.id
_entity.type
_entity.pdbx_description
1 polymer ?
#
loop_
_entity_poly.entity_id
_entity_poly.type
_entity_poly.pdbx_seq_one_letter_code
_entity_poly.pdbx_strand_id
1 'polypeptide(L)'
;MCIRDRDNTFQGGGAATTDPKKPDYTNLYALKGVDWDDPTIDELSRKRDQHPVEVMLDMMIEDEDQLFVQPLVNETPEDVLGMLRHPRTLATFSDSGAHVCQEMGSSLQTHLLSYWVRNRKMFTLEEAVRMVTFDNASAFELNDRGLLRLGYRADIVVFDEATIKPRLPTVESDLPGGSRRLVQKADGIAATVVNGVTTLIDGESTDRYPGEVLRGNGWSRDRL
;
A
#
# COMPACT_ATOMS: atom_id res chain seq x y z
N MET A 1 14.60 18.48 -20.00
CA MET A 1 13.66 17.74 -20.88
C MET A 1 13.06 18.74 -21.86
N CYS A 2 13.18 18.53 -23.15
CA CYS A 2 12.70 19.49 -24.13
C CYS A 2 11.19 19.31 -24.31
N ILE A 3 10.42 20.41 -24.36
CA ILE A 3 8.95 20.36 -24.57
C ILE A 3 8.57 19.56 -25.84
N ARG A 4 9.47 19.49 -26.83
CA ARG A 4 9.30 18.69 -28.04
C ARG A 4 9.28 17.17 -27.82
N ASP A 5 9.82 16.68 -26.69
CA ASP A 5 9.92 15.24 -26.42
C ASP A 5 8.77 14.72 -25.56
N ARG A 6 7.85 15.59 -25.16
CA ARG A 6 6.74 15.26 -24.26
C ARG A 6 5.78 14.17 -24.78
N ASP A 7 5.68 14.06 -26.11
CA ASP A 7 4.81 13.08 -26.78
C ASP A 7 5.59 11.92 -27.41
N ASN A 8 6.93 11.91 -27.28
CA ASN A 8 7.73 10.83 -27.79
C ASN A 8 7.70 9.63 -26.84
N THR A 9 7.34 8.48 -27.38
CA THR A 9 7.53 7.22 -26.71
C THR A 9 9.01 7.00 -26.42
N PHE A 10 9.38 6.87 -25.18
CA PHE A 10 10.74 6.55 -24.76
C PHE A 10 11.12 5.16 -25.32
N GLN A 11 12.01 5.14 -26.30
CA GLN A 11 12.61 3.91 -26.83
C GLN A 11 13.93 3.61 -26.13
N GLY A 12 13.93 3.60 -24.83
CA GLY A 12 15.10 3.22 -24.03
C GLY A 12 14.96 1.78 -23.55
N GLY A 13 15.93 0.94 -23.87
CA GLY A 13 16.07 -0.37 -23.26
C GLY A 13 16.35 -0.23 -21.76
N GLY A 14 15.32 0.02 -20.96
CA GLY A 14 15.37 -0.09 -19.53
C GLY A 14 15.14 -1.53 -19.12
N ALA A 15 15.57 -1.89 -17.92
CA ALA A 15 15.44 -3.22 -17.36
C ALA A 15 14.03 -3.80 -17.58
N ALA A 16 14.04 -4.84 -18.18
CA ALA A 16 13.21 -5.69 -18.98
C ALA A 16 11.85 -6.13 -18.41
N THR A 17 10.94 -5.34 -17.96
CA THR A 17 9.60 -5.89 -17.68
C THR A 17 8.42 -5.03 -18.11
N THR A 18 8.63 -3.79 -18.52
CA THR A 18 7.52 -3.00 -19.06
C THR A 18 7.98 -2.27 -20.33
N ASP A 19 7.36 -2.57 -21.45
CA ASP A 19 7.46 -1.71 -22.62
C ASP A 19 7.02 -0.30 -22.21
N PRO A 20 7.77 0.74 -22.61
CA PRO A 20 7.39 2.13 -22.32
C PRO A 20 6.02 2.40 -22.94
N LYS A 21 5.01 2.44 -22.10
CA LYS A 21 3.65 2.82 -22.53
C LYS A 21 3.57 4.34 -22.60
N LYS A 22 2.79 4.84 -23.58
CA LYS A 22 2.39 6.23 -23.58
C LYS A 22 1.70 6.54 -22.25
N PRO A 23 2.05 7.64 -21.55
CA PRO A 23 1.38 7.99 -20.31
C PRO A 23 -0.14 8.11 -20.52
N ASP A 24 -0.90 7.44 -19.69
CA ASP A 24 -2.35 7.57 -19.63
C ASP A 24 -2.71 8.56 -18.53
N TYR A 25 -2.90 9.81 -18.93
CA TYR A 25 -3.22 10.89 -17.99
C TYR A 25 -4.62 10.77 -17.39
N THR A 26 -5.50 9.95 -17.97
CA THR A 26 -6.83 9.66 -17.42
C THR A 26 -6.75 8.67 -16.26
N ASN A 27 -5.63 7.97 -16.13
CA ASN A 27 -5.36 7.00 -15.06
C ASN A 27 -4.08 7.34 -14.27
N LEU A 28 -3.63 8.59 -14.36
CA LEU A 28 -2.52 9.14 -13.58
C LEU A 28 -3.07 10.16 -12.60
N TYR A 29 -2.98 9.86 -11.30
CA TYR A 29 -3.56 10.65 -10.22
C TYR A 29 -2.52 11.57 -9.58
N ALA A 30 -2.90 12.82 -9.28
CA ALA A 30 -2.12 13.69 -8.42
C ALA A 30 -2.44 13.34 -6.97
N LEU A 31 -1.51 12.70 -6.27
CA LEU A 31 -1.74 12.12 -4.96
C LEU A 31 -2.00 13.22 -3.91
N LYS A 32 -3.19 13.22 -3.31
CA LYS A 32 -3.60 14.09 -2.19
C LYS A 32 -4.18 13.30 -1.03
N GLY A 33 -4.74 12.15 -1.32
CA GLY A 33 -5.21 11.14 -0.41
C GLY A 33 -4.58 9.79 -0.73
N VAL A 34 -5.18 8.71 -0.25
CA VAL A 34 -4.80 7.33 -0.61
C VAL A 34 -6.07 6.60 -1.01
N ASP A 35 -6.79 7.16 -1.96
CA ASP A 35 -8.04 6.61 -2.49
C ASP A 35 -8.24 7.05 -3.96
N TRP A 36 -9.33 6.59 -4.57
CA TRP A 36 -9.67 6.92 -5.96
C TRP A 36 -10.37 8.28 -6.12
N ASP A 37 -10.48 9.07 -5.05
CA ASP A 37 -11.12 10.39 -5.09
C ASP A 37 -10.10 11.51 -5.44
N ASP A 38 -8.82 11.16 -5.60
CA ASP A 38 -7.78 12.07 -6.07
C ASP A 38 -8.00 12.47 -7.55
N PRO A 39 -7.73 13.71 -7.93
CA PRO A 39 -7.93 14.15 -9.31
C PRO A 39 -6.90 13.53 -10.25
N THR A 40 -7.34 13.15 -11.43
CA THR A 40 -6.44 12.74 -12.51
C THR A 40 -5.72 13.93 -13.14
N ILE A 41 -4.57 13.66 -13.75
CA ILE A 41 -3.83 14.71 -14.47
C ILE A 41 -4.60 15.20 -15.70
N ASP A 42 -5.41 14.34 -16.33
CA ASP A 42 -6.30 14.74 -17.42
C ASP A 42 -7.39 15.72 -16.95
N GLU A 43 -8.03 15.48 -15.80
CA GLU A 43 -9.00 16.40 -15.20
C GLU A 43 -8.38 17.74 -14.86
N LEU A 44 -7.20 17.74 -14.25
CA LEU A 44 -6.47 18.96 -13.91
C LEU A 44 -6.03 19.73 -15.14
N SER A 45 -5.58 19.02 -16.20
CA SER A 45 -5.21 19.57 -17.50
C SER A 45 -6.37 20.31 -18.14
N ARG A 46 -7.55 19.68 -18.21
CA ARG A 46 -8.76 20.33 -18.74
C ARG A 46 -9.20 21.54 -17.91
N LYS A 47 -9.13 21.43 -16.58
CA LYS A 47 -9.51 22.54 -15.68
C LYS A 47 -8.58 23.74 -15.80
N ARG A 48 -7.28 23.52 -16.04
CA ARG A 48 -6.27 24.59 -16.16
C ARG A 48 -6.08 25.07 -17.59
N ASP A 49 -6.69 24.41 -18.59
CA ASP A 49 -6.45 24.62 -20.03
C ASP A 49 -4.96 24.55 -20.37
N GLN A 50 -4.26 23.56 -19.79
CA GLN A 50 -2.82 23.35 -19.93
C GLN A 50 -2.52 21.93 -20.40
N HIS A 51 -1.35 21.73 -21.01
CA HIS A 51 -0.90 20.39 -21.35
C HIS A 51 -0.61 19.57 -20.06
N PRO A 52 -0.95 18.26 -20.00
CA PRO A 52 -0.75 17.42 -18.80
C PRO A 52 0.65 17.51 -18.19
N VAL A 53 1.69 17.51 -19.03
CA VAL A 53 3.09 17.63 -18.56
C VAL A 53 3.36 18.97 -17.89
N GLU A 54 2.77 20.06 -18.41
CA GLU A 54 2.91 21.41 -17.80
C GLU A 54 2.24 21.44 -16.44
N VAL A 55 1.05 20.84 -16.31
CA VAL A 55 0.35 20.70 -15.02
C VAL A 55 1.22 19.96 -14.00
N MET A 56 1.82 18.83 -14.41
CA MET A 56 2.70 18.06 -13.50
C MET A 56 3.94 18.86 -13.09
N LEU A 57 4.56 19.59 -14.04
CA LEU A 57 5.72 20.43 -13.74
C LEU A 57 5.37 21.57 -12.79
N ASP A 58 4.24 22.25 -13.02
CA ASP A 58 3.78 23.32 -12.14
C ASP A 58 3.51 22.79 -10.72
N MET A 59 2.86 21.63 -10.59
CA MET A 59 2.63 21.00 -9.29
C MET A 59 3.91 20.62 -8.55
N MET A 60 4.93 20.12 -9.28
CA MET A 60 6.24 19.79 -8.70
C MET A 60 7.06 21.05 -8.35
N ILE A 61 6.79 22.20 -8.97
CA ILE A 61 7.38 23.48 -8.59
C ILE A 61 6.68 24.05 -7.34
N GLU A 62 5.37 23.86 -7.23
CA GLU A 62 4.57 24.27 -6.07
C GLU A 62 4.89 23.42 -4.82
N ASP A 63 5.14 22.11 -5.02
CA ASP A 63 5.46 21.14 -3.98
C ASP A 63 6.49 20.13 -4.50
N GLU A 64 7.74 20.21 -3.99
CA GLU A 64 8.83 19.33 -4.39
C GLU A 64 8.59 17.85 -4.03
N ASP A 65 7.72 17.59 -3.07
CA ASP A 65 7.36 16.25 -2.61
C ASP A 65 6.05 15.73 -3.28
N GLN A 66 5.51 16.46 -4.27
CA GLN A 66 4.31 16.03 -4.99
C GLN A 66 4.52 14.65 -5.64
N LEU A 67 3.71 13.69 -5.25
CA LEU A 67 3.69 12.35 -5.82
C LEU A 67 2.55 12.20 -6.83
N PHE A 68 2.80 11.39 -7.84
CA PHE A 68 1.81 10.97 -8.83
C PHE A 68 1.71 9.45 -8.81
N VAL A 69 0.48 8.94 -8.84
CA VAL A 69 0.20 7.49 -8.77
C VAL A 69 -0.50 7.03 -10.03
N GLN A 70 0.01 5.97 -10.60
CA GLN A 70 -0.63 5.25 -11.69
C GLN A 70 -0.90 3.82 -11.25
N PRO A 71 -2.16 3.34 -11.25
CA PRO A 71 -2.46 1.93 -11.07
C PRO A 71 -1.78 1.08 -12.15
N LEU A 72 -1.12 0.01 -11.75
CA LEU A 72 -0.49 -0.94 -12.68
C LEU A 72 -1.48 -2.00 -13.15
N VAL A 73 -2.34 -2.43 -12.23
CA VAL A 73 -3.42 -3.39 -12.41
C VAL A 73 -4.58 -2.98 -11.49
N ASN A 74 -5.77 -3.53 -11.74
CA ASN A 74 -6.95 -3.26 -10.90
C ASN A 74 -7.33 -1.77 -10.90
N GLU A 75 -7.52 -1.24 -12.09
CA GLU A 75 -7.65 0.20 -12.33
C GLU A 75 -8.97 0.79 -11.81
N THR A 76 -9.99 -0.03 -11.57
CA THR A 76 -11.30 0.44 -11.09
C THR A 76 -11.65 -0.10 -9.71
N PRO A 77 -12.29 0.71 -8.84
CA PRO A 77 -12.77 0.25 -7.52
C PRO A 77 -13.73 -0.93 -7.60
N GLU A 78 -14.55 -1.00 -8.64
CA GLU A 78 -15.55 -2.05 -8.86
C GLU A 78 -14.86 -3.41 -9.10
N ASP A 79 -13.82 -3.45 -9.90
CA ASP A 79 -13.03 -4.66 -10.16
C ASP A 79 -12.31 -5.12 -8.89
N VAL A 80 -11.71 -4.18 -8.16
CA VAL A 80 -11.06 -4.46 -6.86
C VAL A 80 -12.06 -5.03 -5.87
N LEU A 81 -13.27 -4.45 -5.77
CA LEU A 81 -14.32 -4.95 -4.89
C LEU A 81 -14.77 -6.37 -5.30
N GLY A 82 -14.91 -6.61 -6.61
CA GLY A 82 -15.24 -7.94 -7.15
C GLY A 82 -14.21 -9.00 -6.75
N MET A 83 -12.92 -8.64 -6.82
CA MET A 83 -11.82 -9.52 -6.40
C MET A 83 -11.80 -9.72 -4.88
N LEU A 84 -11.94 -8.67 -4.08
CA LEU A 84 -11.95 -8.76 -2.62
C LEU A 84 -13.11 -9.63 -2.09
N ARG A 85 -14.26 -9.63 -2.77
CA ARG A 85 -15.43 -10.45 -2.43
C ARG A 85 -15.37 -11.88 -2.95
N HIS A 86 -14.41 -12.18 -3.80
CA HIS A 86 -14.35 -13.50 -4.40
C HIS A 86 -13.85 -14.54 -3.39
N PRO A 87 -14.53 -15.68 -3.19
CA PRO A 87 -14.25 -16.64 -2.11
C PRO A 87 -12.89 -17.35 -2.22
N ARG A 88 -12.16 -17.18 -3.31
CA ARG A 88 -10.82 -17.74 -3.54
C ARG A 88 -9.72 -16.68 -3.54
N THR A 89 -10.04 -15.47 -3.15
CA THR A 89 -9.06 -14.37 -3.06
C THR A 89 -8.71 -14.11 -1.61
N LEU A 90 -7.46 -13.80 -1.36
CA LEU A 90 -6.93 -13.42 -0.05
C LEU A 90 -6.29 -12.03 -0.14
N ALA A 91 -6.57 -11.18 0.83
CA ALA A 91 -5.90 -9.89 0.99
C ALA A 91 -4.60 -10.11 1.78
N THR A 92 -3.48 -10.36 1.09
CA THR A 92 -2.21 -10.75 1.73
C THR A 92 -1.19 -9.62 1.78
N PHE A 93 -0.46 -9.40 0.69
CA PHE A 93 0.63 -8.42 0.59
C PHE A 93 0.53 -7.63 -0.72
N SER A 94 1.34 -6.61 -0.88
CA SER A 94 1.16 -5.58 -1.90
C SER A 94 2.41 -5.30 -2.75
N ASP A 95 3.45 -6.13 -2.71
CA ASP A 95 4.77 -5.87 -3.32
C ASP A 95 5.43 -4.55 -2.88
N SER A 96 4.89 -3.91 -1.84
CA SER A 96 5.45 -2.68 -1.26
C SER A 96 6.93 -2.86 -0.93
N GLY A 97 7.75 -1.90 -1.39
CA GLY A 97 9.21 -1.97 -1.29
C GLY A 97 9.88 -2.52 -2.55
N ALA A 98 9.14 -3.08 -3.51
CA ALA A 98 9.68 -3.40 -4.81
C ALA A 98 10.16 -2.12 -5.50
N HIS A 99 11.33 -2.19 -6.16
CA HIS A 99 12.00 -1.02 -6.72
C HIS A 99 12.22 0.15 -5.73
N VAL A 100 12.12 -0.11 -4.44
CA VAL A 100 12.45 0.75 -3.29
C VAL A 100 11.62 2.05 -3.22
N CYS A 101 11.50 2.78 -4.30
CA CYS A 101 10.84 4.09 -4.35
C CYS A 101 9.75 4.19 -5.42
N GLN A 102 9.27 3.08 -5.95
CA GLN A 102 8.24 3.07 -7.01
C GLN A 102 6.97 2.36 -6.58
N GLU A 103 7.07 1.21 -5.92
CA GLU A 103 5.91 0.42 -5.52
C GLU A 103 5.36 0.89 -4.18
N MET A 104 4.15 1.42 -4.23
CA MET A 104 3.33 1.74 -3.08
C MET A 104 2.35 0.59 -2.81
N GLY A 105 1.76 0.57 -1.63
CA GLY A 105 0.73 -0.40 -1.28
C GLY A 105 0.94 -1.00 0.11
N SER A 106 1.91 -0.49 0.87
CA SER A 106 2.07 -0.86 2.29
C SER A 106 0.84 -0.50 3.13
N SER A 107 -0.08 0.28 2.56
CA SER A 107 -1.35 0.70 3.16
C SER A 107 -2.50 -0.29 2.99
N LEU A 108 -2.32 -1.44 2.36
CA LEU A 108 -3.38 -2.39 2.02
C LEU A 108 -4.38 -2.62 3.17
N GLN A 109 -3.89 -2.92 4.37
CA GLN A 109 -4.73 -3.23 5.52
C GLN A 109 -5.48 -2.01 6.05
N THR A 110 -4.78 -0.89 6.19
CA THR A 110 -5.38 0.35 6.69
C THR A 110 -6.31 0.99 5.66
N HIS A 111 -6.03 0.85 4.36
CA HIS A 111 -6.91 1.24 3.28
C HIS A 111 -8.19 0.38 3.25
N LEU A 112 -8.09 -0.94 3.47
CA LEU A 112 -9.26 -1.81 3.59
C LEU A 112 -10.20 -1.31 4.68
N LEU A 113 -9.66 -1.00 5.87
CA LEU A 113 -10.45 -0.54 7.02
C LEU A 113 -11.02 0.87 6.83
N SER A 114 -10.27 1.81 6.26
CA SER A 114 -10.72 3.18 6.07
C SER A 114 -11.65 3.32 4.85
N TYR A 115 -11.17 2.93 3.68
CA TYR A 115 -11.89 3.15 2.42
C TYR A 115 -13.05 2.19 2.25
N TRP A 116 -12.80 0.87 2.29
CA TRP A 116 -13.81 -0.13 1.98
C TRP A 116 -14.82 -0.36 3.10
N VAL A 117 -14.39 -0.28 4.38
CA VAL A 117 -15.30 -0.43 5.54
C VAL A 117 -15.97 0.91 5.87
N ARG A 118 -15.17 1.89 6.34
CA ARG A 118 -15.73 3.12 6.88
C ARG A 118 -16.37 4.02 5.82
N ASN A 119 -15.67 4.28 4.71
CA ASN A 119 -16.14 5.27 3.71
C ASN A 119 -17.16 4.64 2.74
N ARG A 120 -16.85 3.49 2.18
CA ARG A 120 -17.68 2.84 1.15
C ARG A 120 -18.72 1.87 1.71
N LYS A 121 -18.56 1.40 2.96
CA LYS A 121 -19.47 0.46 3.65
C LYS A 121 -19.71 -0.83 2.84
N MET A 122 -18.66 -1.32 2.18
CA MET A 122 -18.71 -2.52 1.34
C MET A 122 -18.48 -3.80 2.12
N PHE A 123 -17.87 -3.70 3.31
CA PHE A 123 -17.65 -4.77 4.28
C PHE A 123 -18.00 -4.27 5.67
N THR A 124 -18.34 -5.20 6.56
CA THR A 124 -18.36 -4.90 7.99
C THR A 124 -16.93 -4.88 8.53
N LEU A 125 -16.71 -4.30 9.71
CA LEU A 125 -15.42 -4.29 10.36
C LEU A 125 -14.91 -5.72 10.61
N GLU A 126 -15.80 -6.60 11.10
CA GLU A 126 -15.50 -8.00 11.41
C GLU A 126 -15.08 -8.78 10.15
N GLU A 127 -15.77 -8.57 9.03
CA GLU A 127 -15.40 -9.18 7.75
C GLU A 127 -14.00 -8.73 7.31
N ALA A 128 -13.72 -7.43 7.33
CA ALA A 128 -12.43 -6.90 6.94
C ALA A 128 -11.28 -7.36 7.86
N VAL A 129 -11.50 -7.36 9.19
CA VAL A 129 -10.54 -7.87 10.16
C VAL A 129 -10.28 -9.36 9.91
N ARG A 130 -11.32 -10.15 9.68
CA ARG A 130 -11.17 -11.57 9.35
C ARG A 130 -10.33 -11.77 8.07
N MET A 131 -10.58 -10.99 7.02
CA MET A 131 -9.84 -11.07 5.73
C MET A 131 -8.34 -10.88 5.92
N VAL A 132 -7.91 -9.93 6.77
CA VAL A 132 -6.49 -9.62 6.99
C VAL A 132 -5.87 -10.39 8.16
N THR A 133 -6.61 -11.26 8.83
CA THR A 133 -6.11 -12.05 9.97
C THR A 133 -6.37 -13.56 9.78
N PHE A 134 -7.55 -14.03 10.14
CA PHE A 134 -7.88 -15.45 10.18
C PHE A 134 -7.82 -16.12 8.81
N ASP A 135 -8.34 -15.50 7.77
CA ASP A 135 -8.38 -16.10 6.42
C ASP A 135 -6.96 -16.28 5.88
N ASN A 136 -6.08 -15.31 6.09
CA ASN A 136 -4.67 -15.41 5.73
C ASN A 136 -3.94 -16.48 6.59
N ALA A 137 -4.11 -16.44 7.90
CA ALA A 137 -3.49 -17.42 8.80
C ALA A 137 -3.91 -18.86 8.43
N SER A 138 -5.19 -19.07 8.12
CA SER A 138 -5.72 -20.38 7.70
C SER A 138 -5.13 -20.83 6.37
N ALA A 139 -5.02 -19.94 5.38
CA ALA A 139 -4.50 -20.29 4.07
C ALA A 139 -3.01 -20.62 4.08
N PHE A 140 -2.24 -19.98 4.97
CA PHE A 140 -0.82 -20.26 5.18
C PHE A 140 -0.54 -21.31 6.26
N GLU A 141 -1.57 -22.00 6.76
CA GLU A 141 -1.48 -23.04 7.80
C GLU A 141 -0.82 -22.56 9.11
N LEU A 142 -1.02 -21.29 9.46
CA LEU A 142 -0.55 -20.69 10.71
C LEU A 142 -1.57 -20.97 11.83
N ASN A 143 -1.50 -22.15 12.42
CA ASN A 143 -2.55 -22.71 13.29
C ASN A 143 -2.66 -22.08 14.68
N ASP A 144 -1.72 -21.20 15.05
CA ASP A 144 -1.62 -20.61 16.39
C ASP A 144 -1.82 -19.09 16.40
N ARG A 145 -2.34 -18.50 15.32
CA ARG A 145 -2.55 -17.05 15.16
C ARG A 145 -3.75 -16.72 14.28
N GLY A 146 -4.03 -15.43 14.07
CA GLY A 146 -5.18 -14.94 13.29
C GLY A 146 -6.49 -14.87 14.08
N LEU A 147 -6.52 -15.31 15.35
CA LEU A 147 -7.66 -15.22 16.26
C LEU A 147 -7.20 -14.82 17.66
N LEU A 148 -8.02 -14.03 18.36
CA LEU A 148 -7.89 -13.80 19.80
C LEU A 148 -8.47 -15.00 20.55
N ARG A 149 -7.63 -15.99 20.87
CA ARG A 149 -8.04 -17.26 21.50
C ARG A 149 -6.99 -17.71 22.52
N LEU A 150 -7.45 -18.32 23.61
CA LEU A 150 -6.56 -18.93 24.60
C LEU A 150 -5.66 -19.99 23.95
N GLY A 151 -4.36 -19.91 24.23
CA GLY A 151 -3.35 -20.79 23.66
C GLY A 151 -2.78 -20.33 22.30
N TYR A 152 -3.33 -19.25 21.71
CA TYR A 152 -2.80 -18.64 20.49
C TYR A 152 -1.70 -17.63 20.82
N ARG A 153 -0.84 -17.36 19.84
CA ARG A 153 0.18 -16.30 19.92
C ARG A 153 -0.49 -14.95 20.09
N ALA A 154 0.07 -14.13 20.93
CA ALA A 154 -0.41 -12.76 21.15
C ALA A 154 0.20 -11.81 20.07
N ASP A 155 -0.26 -11.96 18.83
CA ASP A 155 -0.02 -11.05 17.73
C ASP A 155 -1.27 -10.17 17.57
N ILE A 156 -1.22 -8.94 18.08
CA ILE A 156 -2.39 -8.10 18.29
C ILE A 156 -2.11 -6.69 17.77
N VAL A 157 -3.07 -6.14 17.05
CA VAL A 157 -3.10 -4.71 16.68
C VAL A 157 -4.26 -4.05 17.41
N VAL A 158 -3.99 -2.95 18.09
CA VAL A 158 -4.99 -2.10 18.72
C VAL A 158 -5.13 -0.84 17.87
N PHE A 159 -6.34 -0.60 17.37
CA PHE A 159 -6.62 0.54 16.51
C PHE A 159 -7.97 1.16 16.81
N ASP A 160 -8.14 2.41 16.41
CA ASP A 160 -9.41 3.14 16.47
C ASP A 160 -10.08 3.08 15.10
N GLU A 161 -11.26 2.47 15.01
CA GLU A 161 -12.06 2.35 13.80
C GLU A 161 -12.40 3.73 13.18
N ALA A 162 -12.63 4.73 14.02
CA ALA A 162 -13.03 6.06 13.54
C ALA A 162 -11.88 6.81 12.86
N THR A 163 -10.63 6.55 13.26
CA THR A 163 -9.45 7.31 12.82
C THR A 163 -8.47 6.52 11.97
N ILE A 164 -8.56 5.18 11.94
CA ILE A 164 -7.66 4.35 11.14
C ILE A 164 -7.68 4.76 9.68
N LYS A 165 -6.50 5.09 9.12
CA LYS A 165 -6.30 5.38 7.69
C LYS A 165 -4.82 5.35 7.32
N PRO A 166 -4.46 5.11 6.06
CA PRO A 166 -3.11 5.33 5.58
C PRO A 166 -2.79 6.83 5.56
N ARG A 167 -1.52 7.18 5.82
CA ARG A 167 -0.97 8.50 5.50
C ARG A 167 -0.45 8.53 4.07
N LEU A 168 -0.21 9.71 3.54
CA LEU A 168 0.57 9.85 2.31
C LEU A 168 1.98 9.28 2.53
N PRO A 169 2.57 8.63 1.52
CA PRO A 169 3.94 8.20 1.61
C PRO A 169 4.88 9.40 1.65
N THR A 170 6.00 9.24 2.33
CA THR A 170 7.11 10.20 2.39
C THR A 170 8.35 9.61 1.76
N VAL A 171 9.22 10.46 1.24
CA VAL A 171 10.54 10.06 0.72
C VAL A 171 11.57 10.20 1.82
N GLU A 172 12.15 9.07 2.26
CA GLU A 172 13.21 9.04 3.27
C GLU A 172 14.55 8.71 2.62
N SER A 173 15.64 9.29 3.16
CA SER A 173 17.00 9.06 2.67
C SER A 173 17.84 8.30 3.71
N ASP A 174 17.30 7.20 4.24
CA ASP A 174 17.84 6.42 5.35
C ASP A 174 18.52 5.11 4.93
N LEU A 175 18.61 4.82 3.65
CA LEU A 175 19.33 3.68 3.13
C LEU A 175 20.85 3.95 3.05
N PRO A 176 21.70 2.89 3.01
CA PRO A 176 23.15 3.04 2.84
C PRO A 176 23.50 3.92 1.63
N GLY A 177 24.45 4.84 1.84
CA GLY A 177 24.86 5.79 0.81
C GLY A 177 23.86 6.95 0.58
N GLY A 178 22.89 7.15 1.47
CA GLY A 178 21.88 8.22 1.35
C GLY A 178 20.85 7.93 0.26
N SER A 179 20.67 6.68 -0.13
CA SER A 179 19.66 6.29 -1.12
C SER A 179 18.25 6.47 -0.56
N ARG A 180 17.34 6.86 -1.46
CA ARG A 180 15.96 7.19 -1.12
C ARG A 180 15.07 5.96 -1.15
N ARG A 181 14.05 5.96 -0.30
CA ARG A 181 12.93 5.02 -0.35
C ARG A 181 11.61 5.70 0.01
N LEU A 182 10.50 5.11 -0.41
CA LEU A 182 9.17 5.48 0.08
C LEU A 182 8.92 4.81 1.43
N VAL A 183 8.40 5.58 2.37
CA VAL A 183 7.91 5.11 3.67
C VAL A 183 6.45 5.53 3.81
N GLN A 184 5.59 4.62 4.21
CA GLN A 184 4.18 4.92 4.43
C GLN A 184 3.76 4.49 5.83
N LYS A 185 3.29 5.44 6.62
CA LYS A 185 2.74 5.26 7.96
C LYS A 185 1.20 5.26 7.92
N ALA A 186 0.57 5.02 9.05
CA ALA A 186 -0.87 5.08 9.23
C ALA A 186 -1.25 5.89 10.47
N ASP A 187 -2.45 6.47 10.47
CA ASP A 187 -3.11 7.01 11.65
C ASP A 187 -4.00 5.95 12.30
N GLY A 188 -4.34 6.14 13.58
CA GLY A 188 -5.33 5.35 14.28
C GLY A 188 -4.84 3.99 14.81
N ILE A 189 -3.54 3.68 14.71
CA ILE A 189 -2.94 2.50 15.35
C ILE A 189 -2.36 2.93 16.70
N ALA A 190 -2.98 2.45 17.79
CA ALA A 190 -2.52 2.75 19.14
C ALA A 190 -1.35 1.83 19.58
N ALA A 191 -1.41 0.54 19.23
CA ALA A 191 -0.32 -0.39 19.55
C ALA A 191 -0.27 -1.58 18.60
N THR A 192 0.94 -2.12 18.41
CA THR A 192 1.17 -3.41 17.78
C THR A 192 1.95 -4.31 18.72
N VAL A 193 1.47 -5.52 18.90
CA VAL A 193 2.07 -6.55 19.78
C VAL A 193 2.41 -7.76 18.92
N VAL A 194 3.62 -8.28 19.08
CA VAL A 194 4.09 -9.50 18.41
C VAL A 194 4.62 -10.45 19.47
N ASN A 195 4.16 -11.70 19.46
CA ASN A 195 4.52 -12.70 20.48
C ASN A 195 4.38 -12.18 21.93
N GLY A 196 3.35 -11.35 22.20
CA GLY A 196 3.13 -10.76 23.53
C GLY A 196 4.03 -9.58 23.90
N VAL A 197 4.87 -9.11 23.00
CA VAL A 197 5.76 -7.95 23.21
C VAL A 197 5.30 -6.78 22.34
N THR A 198 5.08 -5.63 22.95
CA THR A 198 4.72 -4.41 22.21
C THR A 198 5.89 -3.93 21.36
N THR A 199 5.66 -3.81 20.05
CA THR A 199 6.67 -3.39 19.05
C THR A 199 6.45 -1.97 18.55
N LEU A 200 5.18 -1.51 18.54
CA LEU A 200 4.80 -0.12 18.23
C LEU A 200 3.86 0.43 19.31
N ILE A 201 3.98 1.73 19.59
CA ILE A 201 3.02 2.53 20.36
C ILE A 201 2.83 3.85 19.63
N ASP A 202 1.58 4.20 19.28
CA ASP A 202 1.21 5.44 18.59
C ASP A 202 2.04 5.71 17.32
N GLY A 203 2.38 4.64 16.59
CA GLY A 203 3.15 4.70 15.34
C GLY A 203 4.67 4.76 15.51
N GLU A 204 5.18 4.80 16.75
CA GLU A 204 6.61 4.83 17.03
C GLU A 204 7.14 3.45 17.48
N SER A 205 8.32 3.08 16.97
CA SER A 205 8.99 1.82 17.33
C SER A 205 9.41 1.80 18.78
N THR A 206 9.22 0.66 19.44
CA THR A 206 9.78 0.40 20.78
C THR A 206 11.18 -0.23 20.74
N ASP A 207 11.76 -0.39 19.55
CA ASP A 207 13.04 -1.08 19.28
C ASP A 207 13.09 -2.52 19.83
N ARG A 208 11.95 -3.17 19.90
CA ARG A 208 11.82 -4.58 20.26
C ARG A 208 11.45 -5.40 19.05
N TYR A 209 12.15 -6.50 18.85
CA TYR A 209 12.02 -7.36 17.66
C TYR A 209 11.76 -8.83 18.07
N PRO A 210 10.58 -9.16 18.64
CA PRO A 210 10.26 -10.49 19.13
C PRO A 210 9.80 -11.46 18.05
N GLY A 211 9.88 -11.05 16.77
CA GLY A 211 9.46 -11.86 15.62
C GLY A 211 10.30 -13.13 15.48
N GLU A 212 9.67 -14.19 15.00
CA GLU A 212 10.30 -15.48 14.73
C GLU A 212 10.06 -15.86 13.26
N VAL A 213 11.02 -16.59 12.67
CA VAL A 213 10.82 -17.16 11.34
C VAL A 213 9.83 -18.30 11.42
N LEU A 214 8.66 -18.12 10.79
CA LEU A 214 7.63 -19.14 10.71
C LEU A 214 7.96 -20.16 9.62
N ARG A 215 7.66 -21.42 9.87
CA ARG A 215 7.84 -22.52 8.93
C ARG A 215 6.56 -23.35 8.87
N GLY A 216 6.19 -23.75 7.64
CA GLY A 216 5.02 -24.59 7.43
C GLY A 216 5.17 -25.99 8.07
N ASN A 217 4.08 -26.67 8.27
CA ASN A 217 3.98 -27.95 8.99
C ASN A 217 4.84 -29.10 8.37
N GLY A 218 5.31 -28.98 7.14
CA GLY A 218 6.16 -29.96 6.47
C GLY A 218 7.65 -29.68 6.56
N TRP A 219 8.07 -28.60 7.24
CA TRP A 219 9.48 -28.23 7.31
C TRP A 219 10.21 -29.01 8.43
N SER A 220 11.34 -29.63 8.10
CA SER A 220 12.28 -30.15 9.09
C SER A 220 13.70 -29.72 8.74
N ARG A 221 14.55 -29.48 9.75
CA ARG A 221 15.97 -29.16 9.57
C ARG A 221 16.75 -30.26 8.84
N ASP A 222 16.27 -31.51 8.95
CA ASP A 222 16.92 -32.69 8.42
C ASP A 222 16.76 -32.83 6.89
N ARG A 223 16.09 -31.87 6.23
CA ARG A 223 15.92 -31.83 4.78
C ARG A 223 16.81 -30.79 4.07
N LEU A 224 17.69 -30.13 4.82
CA LEU A 224 18.77 -29.28 4.30
C LEU A 224 20.08 -30.04 4.33
#